data_4c87e082021a06dcf22de2b44919eb71
#
_entry.id   4c87e082021a06dcf22de2b44919eb71
#
_cell.length_a   1.000
_cell.length_b   1.000
_cell.length_c   1.000
_cell.angle_alpha   90.00
_cell.angle_beta   90.00
_cell.angle_gamma   90.00
#
_symmetry.space_group_name_H-M   'P 1'
#
loop_
_entity.id
_entity.type
_entity.pdbx_description
1 polymer ?
#
loop_
_entity_poly.entity_id
_entity_poly.type
_entity_poly.pdbx_seq_one_letter_code
_entity_poly.pdbx_strand_id
1 'polypeptide(L)'
;GMGELHLEIIVDRMKREFSVEANVGAPQVAYRETIRKSCDKVEGKFVKQSGGRGQYGHVWLKVEPNETGKGYEFVDAIKGGSVPREYIPAVQKGILEAIPSGVLAGFPVVDVKVTLFDGSYHEVDSNENAFKMAGLMAFKEGLRRASPSLLEPIMAVEVETPEDFMGNVVGDLNSRRGVIQGMDDIPGGGKTVKAEVPLKE
;
A
#
# COMPACT_ATOMS: atom_id res chain seq x y z
N GLY A 1 -12.61 -12.72 -17.59
CA GLY A 1 -12.88 -13.68 -18.67
C GLY A 1 -14.17 -14.44 -18.41
N MET A 2 -14.68 -15.11 -19.41
CA MET A 2 -15.89 -15.92 -19.29
C MET A 2 -15.61 -17.37 -18.79
N GLY A 3 -14.53 -17.57 -18.09
CA GLY A 3 -14.11 -18.83 -17.51
C GLY A 3 -12.75 -19.31 -18.01
N GLU A 4 -12.27 -20.39 -17.43
CA GLU A 4 -10.95 -20.96 -17.69
C GLU A 4 -10.75 -21.38 -19.15
N LEU A 5 -11.74 -22.03 -19.75
CA LEU A 5 -11.70 -22.43 -21.16
C LEU A 5 -11.53 -21.24 -22.10
N HIS A 6 -12.18 -20.11 -21.81
CA HIS A 6 -12.03 -18.89 -22.60
C HIS A 6 -10.60 -18.36 -22.54
N LEU A 7 -9.99 -18.36 -21.36
CA LEU A 7 -8.59 -17.94 -21.18
C LEU A 7 -7.63 -18.88 -21.92
N GLU A 8 -7.86 -20.18 -21.87
CA GLU A 8 -7.08 -21.18 -22.61
C GLU A 8 -7.15 -20.97 -24.13
N ILE A 9 -8.33 -20.67 -24.65
CA ILE A 9 -8.52 -20.36 -26.07
C ILE A 9 -7.76 -19.09 -26.47
N ILE A 10 -7.82 -18.04 -25.66
CA ILE A 10 -7.10 -16.79 -25.93
C ILE A 10 -5.58 -17.03 -25.96
N VAL A 11 -5.04 -17.75 -24.98
CA VAL A 11 -3.62 -18.08 -24.91
C VAL A 11 -3.19 -18.92 -26.14
N ASP A 12 -3.97 -19.90 -26.52
CA ASP A 12 -3.71 -20.73 -27.69
C ASP A 12 -3.71 -19.93 -29.00
N ARG A 13 -4.65 -18.97 -29.14
CA ARG A 13 -4.69 -18.06 -30.29
C ARG A 13 -3.47 -17.13 -30.32
N MET A 14 -3.03 -16.60 -29.17
CA MET A 14 -1.82 -15.80 -29.09
C MET A 14 -0.59 -16.55 -29.60
N LYS A 15 -0.46 -17.82 -29.24
CA LYS A 15 0.66 -18.67 -29.70
C LYS A 15 0.58 -19.01 -31.18
N ARG A 16 -0.58 -19.41 -31.66
CA ARG A 16 -0.77 -19.90 -33.04
C ARG A 16 -0.88 -18.80 -34.09
N GLU A 17 -1.65 -17.75 -33.81
CA GLU A 17 -1.95 -16.72 -34.80
C GLU A 17 -0.92 -15.60 -34.80
N PHE A 18 -0.33 -15.28 -33.65
CA PHE A 18 0.58 -14.13 -33.46
C PHE A 18 2.01 -14.51 -33.12
N SER A 19 2.32 -15.81 -33.02
CA SER A 19 3.64 -16.32 -32.61
C SER A 19 4.21 -15.69 -31.34
N VAL A 20 3.32 -15.37 -30.40
CA VAL A 20 3.69 -14.77 -29.09
C VAL A 20 3.84 -15.88 -28.07
N GLU A 21 5.01 -15.93 -27.42
CA GLU A 21 5.18 -16.76 -26.22
C GLU A 21 4.46 -16.11 -25.05
N ALA A 22 3.59 -16.87 -24.39
CA ALA A 22 2.87 -16.42 -23.21
C ALA A 22 3.18 -17.33 -22.03
N ASN A 23 3.55 -16.72 -20.91
CA ASN A 23 3.66 -17.41 -19.64
C ASN A 23 2.29 -17.41 -18.95
N VAL A 24 1.79 -18.60 -18.64
CA VAL A 24 0.53 -18.78 -17.92
C VAL A 24 0.85 -19.23 -16.51
N GLY A 25 0.38 -18.49 -15.53
CA GLY A 25 0.57 -18.79 -14.12
C GLY A 25 -0.63 -18.36 -13.28
N ALA A 26 -0.56 -18.61 -11.99
CA ALA A 26 -1.56 -18.10 -11.05
C ALA A 26 -1.60 -16.57 -11.10
N PRO A 27 -2.78 -15.95 -10.91
CA PRO A 27 -2.88 -14.49 -10.80
C PRO A 27 -1.97 -13.96 -9.70
N GLN A 28 -1.25 -12.88 -10.00
CA GLN A 28 -0.44 -12.21 -8.97
C GLN A 28 -1.34 -11.36 -8.09
N VAL A 29 -1.17 -11.53 -6.77
CA VAL A 29 -1.93 -10.76 -5.78
C VAL A 29 -1.21 -9.45 -5.51
N ALA A 30 -1.92 -8.34 -5.67
CA ALA A 30 -1.40 -7.00 -5.39
C ALA A 30 -1.56 -6.67 -3.91
N TYR A 31 -0.59 -7.08 -3.09
CA TYR A 31 -0.54 -6.73 -1.67
C TYR A 31 -0.22 -5.25 -1.47
N ARG A 32 -0.55 -4.75 -0.28
CA ARG A 32 -0.18 -3.42 0.22
C ARG A 32 0.33 -3.56 1.65
N GLU A 33 1.05 -2.55 2.10
CA GLU A 33 1.49 -2.45 3.49
C GLU A 33 0.78 -1.30 4.18
N THR A 34 0.55 -1.44 5.46
CA THR A 34 0.02 -0.37 6.32
C THR A 34 0.58 -0.52 7.73
N ILE A 35 0.20 0.37 8.61
CA ILE A 35 0.61 0.35 10.02
C ILE A 35 -0.62 0.24 10.91
N ARG A 36 -0.44 -0.40 12.08
CA ARG A 36 -1.52 -0.62 13.05
C ARG A 36 -1.44 0.29 14.27
N LYS A 37 -0.28 0.87 14.51
CA LYS A 37 -0.02 1.72 15.68
C LYS A 37 0.61 3.04 15.22
N SER A 38 0.57 4.02 16.12
CA SER A 38 1.27 5.28 15.92
C SER A 38 2.70 5.19 16.45
N CYS A 39 3.62 5.84 15.74
CA CYS A 39 4.94 6.18 16.23
C CYS A 39 4.98 7.70 16.41
N ASP A 40 4.86 8.15 17.66
CA ASP A 40 4.67 9.57 17.95
C ASP A 40 5.92 10.43 17.73
N LYS A 41 7.09 9.80 17.75
CA LYS A 41 8.35 10.48 17.61
C LYS A 41 9.41 9.57 17.01
N VAL A 42 9.83 9.89 15.79
CA VAL A 42 10.92 9.19 15.09
C VAL A 42 11.85 10.20 14.46
N GLU A 43 13.14 9.96 14.62
CA GLU A 43 14.20 10.84 14.13
C GLU A 43 14.75 10.34 12.79
N GLY A 44 14.95 11.27 11.86
CA GLY A 44 15.76 11.07 10.67
C GLY A 44 16.88 12.08 10.62
N LYS A 45 18.12 11.62 10.65
CA LYS A 45 19.29 12.49 10.61
C LYS A 45 20.27 11.98 9.55
N PHE A 46 20.46 12.78 8.52
CA PHE A 46 21.40 12.52 7.47
C PHE A 46 22.54 13.52 7.54
N VAL A 47 23.71 13.03 7.91
CA VAL A 47 24.93 13.84 8.02
C VAL A 47 26.02 13.17 7.21
N LYS A 48 26.60 13.90 6.28
CA LYS A 48 27.71 13.43 5.46
C LYS A 48 28.76 14.53 5.35
N GLN A 49 29.98 14.21 5.73
CA GLN A 49 31.14 15.06 5.52
C GLN A 49 32.22 14.28 4.79
N SER A 50 32.58 14.75 3.60
CA SER A 50 33.66 14.17 2.82
C SER A 50 34.37 15.27 2.05
N GLY A 51 35.49 15.74 2.58
CA GLY A 51 36.46 16.59 1.87
C GLY A 51 35.90 17.80 1.12
N GLY A 52 35.10 18.65 1.75
CA GLY A 52 34.47 19.79 1.15
C GLY A 52 33.17 20.16 1.85
N ARG A 53 32.19 20.70 1.11
CA ARG A 53 30.86 21.02 1.64
C ARG A 53 30.15 19.75 2.05
N GLY A 54 29.76 19.62 3.30
CA GLY A 54 29.02 18.50 3.84
C GLY A 54 27.54 18.49 3.47
N GLN A 55 26.81 17.51 4.00
CA GLN A 55 25.37 17.44 3.96
C GLN A 55 24.81 17.33 5.38
N TYR A 56 23.72 18.01 5.65
CA TYR A 56 23.04 17.97 6.94
C TYR A 56 21.53 18.11 6.74
N GLY A 57 20.79 17.08 7.13
CA GLY A 57 19.33 17.11 7.20
C GLY A 57 18.87 16.42 8.47
N HIS A 58 17.92 17.01 9.18
CA HIS A 58 17.45 16.48 10.46
C HIS A 58 15.97 16.81 10.65
N VAL A 59 15.18 15.76 10.84
CA VAL A 59 13.73 15.86 11.01
C VAL A 59 13.24 14.96 12.12
N TRP A 60 12.14 15.37 12.74
CA TRP A 60 11.33 14.57 13.64
C TRP A 60 9.95 14.39 13.04
N LEU A 61 9.53 13.15 12.89
CA LEU A 61 8.22 12.79 12.34
C LEU A 61 7.35 12.08 13.38
N LYS A 62 6.05 12.27 13.22
CA LYS A 62 5.01 11.40 13.77
C LYS A 62 4.42 10.61 12.62
N VAL A 63 4.35 9.30 12.75
CA VAL A 63 3.76 8.40 11.77
C VAL A 63 2.58 7.69 12.42
N GLU A 64 1.39 7.83 11.84
CA GLU A 64 0.18 7.26 12.40
C GLU A 64 -0.71 6.65 11.33
N PRO A 65 -1.56 5.66 11.69
CA PRO A 65 -2.55 5.13 10.76
C PRO A 65 -3.52 6.23 10.33
N ASN A 66 -3.85 6.24 9.04
CA ASN A 66 -4.94 7.06 8.52
C ASN A 66 -6.21 6.20 8.41
N GLU A 67 -7.36 6.86 8.20
CA GLU A 67 -8.60 6.14 7.97
C GLU A 67 -8.51 5.29 6.69
N THR A 68 -9.09 4.10 6.75
CA THR A 68 -9.10 3.17 5.62
C THR A 68 -9.62 3.84 4.35
N GLY A 69 -8.83 3.77 3.28
CA GLY A 69 -9.17 4.35 1.99
C GLY A 69 -8.78 5.81 1.80
N LYS A 70 -8.32 6.51 2.84
CA LYS A 70 -7.86 7.92 2.71
C LYS A 70 -6.47 8.08 2.12
N GLY A 71 -5.68 7.00 2.07
CA GLY A 71 -4.35 7.03 1.51
C GLY A 71 -3.33 7.78 2.35
N TYR A 72 -2.34 8.35 1.69
CA TYR A 72 -1.27 9.11 2.31
C TYR A 72 -1.67 10.55 2.58
N GLU A 73 -1.33 11.04 3.77
CA GLU A 73 -1.53 12.44 4.16
C GLU A 73 -0.25 12.97 4.84
N PHE A 74 0.15 14.17 4.47
CA PHE A 74 1.28 14.86 5.06
C PHE A 74 0.82 16.14 5.76
N VAL A 75 1.32 16.35 6.98
CA VAL A 75 1.04 17.55 7.77
C VAL A 75 2.35 18.25 8.12
N ASP A 76 2.44 19.53 7.75
CA ASP A 76 3.50 20.43 8.20
C ASP A 76 3.09 21.08 9.52
N ALA A 77 3.74 20.67 10.59
CA ALA A 77 3.54 21.22 11.94
C ALA A 77 4.80 21.90 12.49
N ILE A 78 5.69 22.33 11.62
CA ILE A 78 6.92 23.02 12.01
C ILE A 78 6.58 24.35 12.67
N LYS A 79 7.24 24.60 13.80
CA LYS A 79 7.15 25.85 14.55
C LYS A 79 8.52 26.50 14.67
N GLY A 80 8.55 27.83 14.62
CA GLY A 80 9.77 28.60 14.83
C GLY A 80 10.87 28.40 13.78
N GLY A 81 10.54 27.85 12.62
CA GLY A 81 11.51 27.68 11.53
C GLY A 81 12.59 26.64 11.82
N SER A 82 12.35 25.65 12.68
CA SER A 82 13.31 24.58 13.00
C SER A 82 13.74 23.79 11.77
N VAL A 83 12.84 23.65 10.80
CA VAL A 83 13.15 23.23 9.43
C VAL A 83 12.78 24.37 8.49
N PRO A 84 13.73 24.92 7.72
CA PRO A 84 13.43 25.96 6.75
C PRO A 84 12.35 25.55 5.75
N ARG A 85 11.44 26.46 5.42
CA ARG A 85 10.31 26.19 4.50
C ARG A 85 10.75 25.62 3.15
N GLU A 86 11.89 26.05 2.66
CA GLU A 86 12.46 25.59 1.39
C GLU A 86 12.82 24.10 1.37
N TYR A 87 13.04 23.48 2.54
CA TYR A 87 13.39 22.06 2.68
C TYR A 87 12.20 21.15 3.00
N ILE A 88 11.06 21.69 3.37
CA ILE A 88 9.86 20.88 3.66
C ILE A 88 9.41 20.07 2.43
N PRO A 89 9.36 20.62 1.21
CA PRO A 89 9.07 19.82 0.02
C PRO A 89 10.06 18.67 -0.20
N ALA A 90 11.32 18.84 0.15
CA ALA A 90 12.34 17.80 0.04
C ALA A 90 12.07 16.65 1.00
N VAL A 91 11.70 16.94 2.24
CA VAL A 91 11.27 15.93 3.23
C VAL A 91 10.09 15.13 2.70
N GLN A 92 9.08 15.81 2.19
CA GLN A 92 7.90 15.20 1.60
C GLN A 92 8.24 14.30 0.41
N LYS A 93 9.15 14.74 -0.46
CA LYS A 93 9.66 13.95 -1.58
C LYS A 93 10.35 12.66 -1.13
N GLY A 94 11.14 12.72 -0.08
CA GLY A 94 11.77 11.55 0.51
C GLY A 94 10.78 10.52 1.04
N ILE A 95 9.71 10.97 1.68
CA ILE A 95 8.61 10.13 2.13
C ILE A 95 7.91 9.47 0.95
N LEU A 96 7.60 10.24 -0.10
CA LEU A 96 6.95 9.73 -1.31
C LEU A 96 7.81 8.71 -2.05
N GLU A 97 9.13 8.83 -2.03
CA GLU A 97 10.04 7.84 -2.61
C GLU A 97 10.07 6.52 -1.83
N ALA A 98 9.79 6.56 -0.53
CA ALA A 98 9.75 5.36 0.32
C ALA A 98 8.42 4.59 0.21
N ILE A 99 7.32 5.26 -0.08
CA ILE A 99 5.98 4.66 -0.12
C ILE A 99 5.89 3.44 -1.05
N PRO A 100 6.41 3.45 -2.30
CA PRO A 100 6.27 2.32 -3.20
C PRO A 100 6.94 1.02 -2.75
N SER A 101 7.95 1.11 -1.89
CA SER A 101 8.75 -0.05 -1.49
C SER A 101 8.46 -0.59 -0.08
N GLY A 102 7.71 0.13 0.73
CA GLY A 102 7.37 -0.27 2.09
C GLY A 102 8.58 -0.62 2.97
N VAL A 103 8.34 -1.36 4.05
CA VAL A 103 9.38 -1.80 4.99
C VAL A 103 9.25 -3.26 5.40
N LEU A 104 8.15 -3.91 5.06
CA LEU A 104 7.83 -5.26 5.51
C LEU A 104 8.13 -6.32 4.44
N ALA A 105 7.57 -6.15 3.25
CA ALA A 105 7.71 -7.11 2.16
C ALA A 105 7.90 -6.47 0.77
N GLY A 106 8.16 -5.17 0.73
CA GLY A 106 8.43 -4.45 -0.51
C GLY A 106 7.17 -4.00 -1.27
N PHE A 107 6.01 -4.00 -0.64
CA PHE A 107 4.77 -3.54 -1.24
C PHE A 107 4.46 -2.07 -0.92
N PRO A 108 3.69 -1.37 -1.76
CA PRO A 108 3.34 0.02 -1.50
C PRO A 108 2.60 0.21 -0.18
N VAL A 109 2.93 1.30 0.50
CA VAL A 109 2.29 1.70 1.77
C VAL A 109 1.03 2.50 1.50
N VAL A 110 -0.05 2.19 2.19
CA VAL A 110 -1.32 2.90 2.12
C VAL A 110 -1.84 3.29 3.50
N ASP A 111 -2.71 4.29 3.55
CA ASP A 111 -3.45 4.72 4.75
C ASP A 111 -2.54 5.08 5.92
N VAL A 112 -1.60 5.98 5.66
CA VAL A 112 -0.69 6.54 6.66
C VAL A 112 -0.73 8.05 6.65
N LYS A 113 -0.62 8.64 7.84
CA LYS A 113 -0.51 10.07 8.04
C LYS A 113 0.83 10.39 8.67
N VAL A 114 1.54 11.32 8.08
CA VAL A 114 2.87 11.74 8.52
C VAL A 114 2.82 13.21 8.92
N THR A 115 3.29 13.50 10.12
CA THR A 115 3.41 14.87 10.63
C THR A 115 4.88 15.21 10.83
N LEU A 116 5.36 16.23 10.14
CA LEU A 116 6.68 16.82 10.36
C LEU A 116 6.52 17.91 11.41
N PHE A 117 7.06 17.71 12.61
CA PHE A 117 6.83 18.62 13.73
C PHE A 117 8.08 19.30 14.28
N ASP A 118 9.27 18.79 13.98
CA ASP A 118 10.52 19.36 14.46
C ASP A 118 11.70 18.93 13.57
N GLY A 119 12.85 19.50 13.82
CA GLY A 119 14.10 19.21 13.15
C GLY A 119 15.16 20.22 13.50
N SER A 120 16.23 20.20 12.75
CA SER A 120 17.28 21.21 12.81
C SER A 120 17.96 21.36 11.46
N TYR A 121 18.66 22.45 11.26
CA TYR A 121 19.43 22.70 10.05
C TYR A 121 20.79 23.28 10.38
N HIS A 122 21.69 23.18 9.41
CA HIS A 122 23.00 23.78 9.45
C HIS A 122 23.14 24.81 8.33
N GLU A 123 23.55 26.02 8.61
CA GLU A 123 23.55 27.13 7.65
C GLU A 123 24.38 26.85 6.40
N VAL A 124 25.45 26.06 6.51
CA VAL A 124 26.36 25.76 5.41
C VAL A 124 26.04 24.43 4.73
N ASP A 125 25.80 23.38 5.54
CA ASP A 125 25.74 22.01 5.05
C ASP A 125 24.34 21.50 4.74
N SER A 126 23.30 22.22 5.13
CA SER A 126 21.92 21.83 4.80
C SER A 126 21.62 22.05 3.31
N ASN A 127 20.99 21.06 2.71
CA ASN A 127 20.54 21.09 1.33
C ASN A 127 19.31 20.21 1.15
N GLU A 128 18.68 20.28 -0.03
CA GLU A 128 17.48 19.53 -0.36
C GLU A 128 17.71 18.01 -0.28
N ASN A 129 18.82 17.52 -0.81
CA ASN A 129 19.12 16.09 -0.78
C ASN A 129 19.24 15.54 0.64
N ALA A 130 19.90 16.28 1.55
CA ALA A 130 20.04 15.88 2.93
C ALA A 130 18.68 15.77 3.64
N PHE A 131 17.77 16.73 3.42
CA PHE A 131 16.43 16.67 3.97
C PHE A 131 15.56 15.61 3.33
N LYS A 132 15.70 15.35 2.03
CA LYS A 132 15.07 14.22 1.37
C LYS A 132 15.47 12.89 2.01
N MET A 133 16.76 12.68 2.21
CA MET A 133 17.28 11.47 2.85
C MET A 133 16.85 11.36 4.31
N ALA A 134 16.86 12.46 5.06
CA ALA A 134 16.37 12.47 6.44
C ALA A 134 14.90 12.10 6.53
N GLY A 135 14.06 12.63 5.66
CA GLY A 135 12.64 12.29 5.57
C GLY A 135 12.39 10.83 5.24
N LEU A 136 13.10 10.30 4.24
CA LEU A 136 13.04 8.89 3.86
C LEU A 136 13.44 7.97 5.02
N MET A 137 14.53 8.26 5.69
CA MET A 137 15.04 7.46 6.82
C MET A 137 14.07 7.49 8.00
N ALA A 138 13.57 8.68 8.39
CA ALA A 138 12.62 8.82 9.48
C ALA A 138 11.30 8.10 9.20
N PHE A 139 10.79 8.22 7.99
CA PHE A 139 9.56 7.57 7.57
C PHE A 139 9.67 6.05 7.62
N LYS A 140 10.72 5.48 7.05
CA LYS A 140 10.95 4.03 7.08
C LYS A 140 11.08 3.50 8.50
N GLU A 141 11.82 4.18 9.35
CA GLU A 141 11.97 3.78 10.76
C GLU A 141 10.65 3.92 11.53
N GLY A 142 9.89 4.97 11.28
CA GLY A 142 8.56 5.15 11.85
C GLY A 142 7.59 4.03 11.47
N LEU A 143 7.60 3.61 10.22
CA LEU A 143 6.80 2.46 9.77
C LEU A 143 7.19 1.17 10.49
N ARG A 144 8.49 0.91 10.64
CA ARG A 144 8.97 -0.28 11.36
C ARG A 144 8.52 -0.32 12.81
N ARG A 145 8.48 0.83 13.48
CA ARG A 145 8.05 0.97 14.88
C ARG A 145 6.54 0.99 15.06
N ALA A 146 5.78 1.19 14.00
CA ALA A 146 4.34 1.38 14.03
C ALA A 146 3.54 0.10 13.74
N SER A 147 4.12 -1.07 14.00
CA SER A 147 3.50 -2.39 13.75
C SER A 147 3.01 -2.52 12.31
N PRO A 148 3.92 -2.61 11.33
CA PRO A 148 3.53 -2.77 9.94
C PRO A 148 2.84 -4.10 9.69
N SER A 149 1.88 -4.11 8.78
CA SER A 149 1.15 -5.30 8.38
C SER A 149 0.83 -5.31 6.89
N LEU A 150 0.65 -6.52 6.34
CA LEU A 150 0.22 -6.71 4.97
C LEU A 150 -1.29 -6.61 4.85
N LEU A 151 -1.73 -5.96 3.78
CA LEU A 151 -3.12 -5.96 3.33
C LEU A 151 -3.24 -6.79 2.07
N GLU A 152 -4.24 -7.64 2.03
CA GLU A 152 -4.60 -8.39 0.84
C GLU A 152 -5.84 -7.79 0.17
N PRO A 153 -5.98 -7.87 -1.16
CA PRO A 153 -7.17 -7.42 -1.83
C PRO A 153 -8.35 -8.35 -1.54
N ILE A 154 -9.47 -7.78 -1.13
CA ILE A 154 -10.74 -8.46 -0.94
C ILE A 154 -11.64 -8.14 -2.11
N MET A 155 -12.16 -9.17 -2.76
CA MET A 155 -13.00 -9.04 -3.96
C MET A 155 -14.48 -9.14 -3.60
N ALA A 156 -15.29 -8.25 -4.17
CA ALA A 156 -16.73 -8.41 -4.18
C ALA A 156 -17.09 -9.47 -5.22
N VAL A 157 -17.78 -10.52 -4.78
CA VAL A 157 -18.15 -11.65 -5.61
C VAL A 157 -19.67 -11.82 -5.60
N GLU A 158 -20.24 -12.00 -6.76
CA GLU A 158 -21.66 -12.38 -6.93
C GLU A 158 -21.71 -13.72 -7.66
N VAL A 159 -22.38 -14.69 -7.05
CA VAL A 159 -22.58 -16.03 -7.63
C VAL A 159 -24.05 -16.26 -7.86
N GLU A 160 -24.42 -16.46 -9.11
CA GLU A 160 -25.76 -16.87 -9.48
C GLU A 160 -25.82 -18.40 -9.52
N THR A 161 -26.79 -18.98 -8.84
CA THR A 161 -26.93 -20.41 -8.70
C THR A 161 -28.40 -20.84 -8.65
N PRO A 162 -28.75 -22.04 -9.20
CA PRO A 162 -30.03 -22.66 -8.89
C PRO A 162 -30.20 -22.84 -7.38
N GLU A 163 -31.41 -22.73 -6.91
CA GLU A 163 -31.72 -22.80 -5.45
C GLU A 163 -31.19 -24.08 -4.80
N ASP A 164 -31.24 -25.21 -5.50
CA ASP A 164 -30.78 -26.51 -4.99
C ASP A 164 -29.28 -26.56 -4.67
N PHE A 165 -28.46 -25.69 -5.30
CA PHE A 165 -27.01 -25.63 -5.10
C PHE A 165 -26.56 -24.48 -4.20
N MET A 166 -27.48 -23.67 -3.68
CA MET A 166 -27.16 -22.51 -2.85
C MET A 166 -26.33 -22.90 -1.62
N GLY A 167 -26.69 -23.99 -0.94
CA GLY A 167 -25.95 -24.49 0.20
C GLY A 167 -24.49 -24.85 -0.13
N ASN A 168 -24.27 -25.46 -1.29
CA ASN A 168 -22.93 -25.81 -1.75
C ASN A 168 -22.10 -24.55 -2.06
N VAL A 169 -22.72 -23.55 -2.69
CA VAL A 169 -22.05 -22.26 -2.99
C VAL A 169 -21.66 -21.53 -1.73
N VAL A 170 -22.56 -21.43 -0.76
CA VAL A 170 -22.29 -20.78 0.55
C VAL A 170 -21.16 -21.52 1.29
N GLY A 171 -21.19 -22.85 1.30
CA GLY A 171 -20.14 -23.66 1.91
C GLY A 171 -18.78 -23.46 1.25
N ASP A 172 -18.73 -23.40 -0.09
CA ASP A 172 -17.49 -23.15 -0.82
C ASP A 172 -16.94 -21.73 -0.56
N LEU A 173 -17.79 -20.73 -0.58
CA LEU A 173 -17.40 -19.35 -0.25
C LEU A 173 -16.84 -19.23 1.16
N ASN A 174 -17.47 -19.89 2.14
CA ASN A 174 -16.97 -19.93 3.51
C ASN A 174 -15.61 -20.63 3.62
N SER A 175 -15.39 -21.69 2.84
CA SER A 175 -14.08 -22.38 2.81
C SER A 175 -12.97 -21.51 2.24
N ARG A 176 -13.31 -20.50 1.45
CA ARG A 176 -12.39 -19.51 0.84
C ARG A 176 -12.24 -18.24 1.67
N ARG A 177 -12.47 -18.29 2.96
CA ARG A 177 -12.49 -17.12 3.86
C ARG A 177 -13.46 -16.03 3.43
N GLY A 178 -14.49 -16.39 2.69
CA GLY A 178 -15.53 -15.49 2.23
C GLY A 178 -16.47 -15.06 3.35
N VAL A 179 -16.94 -13.82 3.26
CA VAL A 179 -17.97 -13.28 4.15
C VAL A 179 -19.21 -13.02 3.33
N ILE A 180 -20.28 -13.74 3.62
CA ILE A 180 -21.54 -13.58 2.91
C ILE A 180 -22.18 -12.23 3.29
N GLN A 181 -22.49 -11.42 2.29
CA GLN A 181 -23.09 -10.09 2.47
C GLN A 181 -24.59 -10.11 2.27
N GLY A 182 -25.11 -10.98 1.43
CA GLY A 182 -26.53 -11.09 1.17
C GLY A 182 -26.86 -12.17 0.15
N MET A 183 -28.15 -12.47 0.06
CA MET A 183 -28.71 -13.40 -0.91
C MET A 183 -30.00 -12.82 -1.46
N ASP A 184 -30.14 -12.80 -2.78
CA ASP A 184 -31.30 -12.27 -3.48
C ASP A 184 -31.91 -13.32 -4.41
N ASP A 185 -33.21 -13.26 -4.62
CA ASP A 185 -33.90 -14.10 -5.61
C ASP A 185 -33.68 -13.56 -7.02
N ILE A 186 -33.46 -14.48 -7.95
CA ILE A 186 -33.34 -14.16 -9.38
C ILE A 186 -34.71 -14.30 -10.05
N PRO A 187 -35.18 -13.32 -10.83
CA PRO A 187 -36.38 -13.48 -11.64
C PRO A 187 -36.28 -14.69 -12.57
N GLY A 188 -37.22 -15.62 -12.51
CA GLY A 188 -37.20 -16.86 -13.29
C GLY A 188 -36.66 -18.07 -12.55
N GLY A 189 -36.26 -17.94 -11.31
CA GLY A 189 -35.76 -19.00 -10.43
C GLY A 189 -34.25 -18.95 -10.22
N GLY A 190 -33.82 -19.28 -9.01
CA GLY A 190 -32.43 -19.24 -8.58
C GLY A 190 -32.15 -18.15 -7.55
N LYS A 191 -30.92 -18.11 -7.10
CA LYS A 191 -30.42 -17.18 -6.08
C LYS A 191 -29.13 -16.51 -6.51
N THR A 192 -28.96 -15.26 -6.14
CA THR A 192 -27.66 -14.57 -6.19
C THR A 192 -27.09 -14.51 -4.79
N VAL A 193 -25.87 -15.03 -4.61
CA VAL A 193 -25.12 -14.93 -3.34
C VAL A 193 -24.03 -13.87 -3.50
N LYS A 194 -24.09 -12.84 -2.66
CA LYS A 194 -23.08 -11.77 -2.62
C LYS A 194 -22.13 -12.02 -1.47
N ALA A 195 -20.84 -11.96 -1.73
CA ALA A 195 -19.82 -12.21 -0.73
C ALA A 195 -18.58 -11.34 -0.97
N GLU A 196 -17.81 -11.15 0.07
CA GLU A 196 -16.46 -10.62 0.00
C GLU A 196 -15.47 -11.75 0.21
N VAL A 197 -14.55 -11.97 -0.74
CA VAL A 197 -13.60 -13.08 -0.75
C VAL A 197 -12.20 -12.56 -1.07
N PRO A 198 -11.16 -12.97 -0.30
CA PRO A 198 -9.79 -12.63 -0.66
C PRO A 198 -9.43 -13.14 -2.06
N LEU A 199 -8.76 -12.29 -2.85
CA LEU A 199 -8.37 -12.64 -4.22
C LEU A 199 -7.51 -13.90 -4.30
N LYS A 200 -6.73 -14.19 -3.25
CA LYS A 200 -5.86 -15.37 -3.17
C LYS A 200 -6.65 -16.68 -3.16
N GLU A 201 -7.85 -16.69 -2.63
CA GLU A 201 -8.70 -17.85 -2.50
C GLU A 201 -9.58 -18.05 -3.76
#